data_35c6ada8de4db2cb48eee108a8aa7d7f
#
_entry.id   35c6ada8de4db2cb48eee108a8aa7d7f
#
_cell.length_a   1.000
_cell.length_b   1.000
_cell.length_c   1.000
_cell.angle_alpha   90.00
_cell.angle_beta   90.00
_cell.angle_gamma   90.00
#
_symmetry.space_group_name_H-M   'P 1'
#
loop_
_entity.id
_entity.type
_entity.pdbx_description
1 polymer ?
#
loop_
_entity_poly.entity_id
_entity_poly.type
_entity_poly.pdbx_seq_one_letter_code
_entity_poly.pdbx_strand_id
1 'polypeptide(L)'
;MAARSAVVFLLDVDNTLLDNDRVTDDLRRHLEKEVGRERAGRYWSLFEQLRGELGYADYLGALQRYRSEYPRDPRVLTVSRFLIDYPFANRLFPNSLDVVERARQWGKAVILTDGDAVFQPRKIDRSGLFEAVDGEVLIYVHKERELEDVETRHPADHYVLVDDKVRILTAVKRVWGSRVTTVFPRQGHYARDPEALAKYPRADVSIERIGDLLGYELPALLAAASR
;
A
#
# COMPACT_ATOMS: atom_id res chain seq x y z
N MET A 1 -12.29 -23.14 -9.48
CA MET A 1 -11.31 -22.25 -10.08
C MET A 1 -11.99 -20.91 -10.35
N ALA A 2 -11.36 -19.78 -10.05
CA ALA A 2 -11.89 -18.46 -10.39
C ALA A 2 -11.97 -18.32 -11.92
N ALA A 3 -13.01 -17.61 -12.41
CA ALA A 3 -13.13 -17.33 -13.84
C ALA A 3 -11.98 -16.38 -14.26
N ARG A 4 -11.39 -16.63 -15.44
CA ARG A 4 -10.32 -15.81 -15.99
C ARG A 4 -10.89 -14.46 -16.46
N SER A 5 -10.27 -13.37 -16.04
CA SER A 5 -10.62 -12.01 -16.43
C SER A 5 -9.76 -11.54 -17.61
N ALA A 6 -10.29 -10.67 -18.47
CA ALA A 6 -9.47 -10.05 -19.51
C ALA A 6 -8.39 -9.15 -18.87
N VAL A 7 -8.78 -8.34 -17.89
CA VAL A 7 -7.88 -7.44 -17.17
C VAL A 7 -8.16 -7.50 -15.67
N VAL A 8 -7.09 -7.51 -14.85
CA VAL A 8 -7.15 -7.34 -13.40
C VAL A 8 -6.27 -6.14 -13.01
N PHE A 9 -6.85 -5.21 -12.29
CA PHE A 9 -6.15 -4.09 -11.67
C PHE A 9 -5.71 -4.48 -10.26
N LEU A 10 -4.42 -4.42 -10.01
CA LEU A 10 -3.79 -4.67 -8.71
C LEU A 10 -3.36 -3.34 -8.13
N LEU A 11 -4.01 -2.91 -7.05
CA LEU A 11 -3.86 -1.58 -6.49
C LEU A 11 -3.21 -1.67 -5.10
N ASP A 12 -2.03 -1.07 -4.95
CA ASP A 12 -1.43 -0.88 -3.64
C ASP A 12 -2.19 0.16 -2.82
N VAL A 13 -2.02 0.16 -1.50
CA VAL A 13 -2.72 1.05 -0.58
C VAL A 13 -1.84 2.21 -0.12
N ASP A 14 -0.72 1.89 0.55
CA ASP A 14 0.09 2.86 1.28
C ASP A 14 0.86 3.77 0.33
N ASN A 15 0.60 5.08 0.40
CA ASN A 15 1.13 6.11 -0.50
C ASN A 15 0.74 5.94 -1.99
N THR A 16 -0.14 4.99 -2.29
CA THR A 16 -0.74 4.80 -3.61
C THR A 16 -2.20 5.28 -3.64
N LEU A 17 -3.08 4.67 -2.86
CA LEU A 17 -4.47 5.10 -2.69
C LEU A 17 -4.67 5.94 -1.42
N LEU A 18 -3.84 5.74 -0.40
CA LEU A 18 -3.95 6.36 0.91
C LEU A 18 -2.60 6.99 1.32
N ASP A 19 -2.64 8.25 1.81
CA ASP A 19 -1.49 9.01 2.32
C ASP A 19 -1.03 8.44 3.67
N ASN A 20 -0.22 7.38 3.61
CA ASN A 20 0.33 6.73 4.79
C ASN A 20 1.42 7.56 5.47
N ASP A 21 2.08 8.45 4.75
CA ASP A 21 3.04 9.40 5.33
C ASP A 21 2.33 10.32 6.33
N ARG A 22 1.13 10.77 5.99
CA ARG A 22 0.32 11.59 6.88
C ARG A 22 -0.19 10.81 8.09
N VAL A 23 -0.55 9.53 7.92
CA VAL A 23 -0.90 8.65 9.06
C VAL A 23 0.29 8.55 10.01
N THR A 24 1.49 8.34 9.48
CA THR A 24 2.74 8.25 10.25
C THR A 24 3.03 9.56 11.00
N ASP A 25 2.86 10.71 10.35
CA ASP A 25 3.03 12.03 10.97
C ASP A 25 2.02 12.28 12.10
N ASP A 26 0.77 11.88 11.89
CA ASP A 26 -0.27 12.00 12.91
C ASP A 26 0.02 11.11 14.11
N LEU A 27 0.50 9.88 13.89
CA LEU A 27 0.95 8.98 14.95
C LEU A 27 2.15 9.58 15.70
N ARG A 28 3.11 10.18 15.00
CA ARG A 28 4.28 10.84 15.62
C ARG A 28 3.84 11.93 16.59
N ARG A 29 2.96 12.82 16.15
CA ARG A 29 2.40 13.89 16.99
C ARG A 29 1.61 13.33 18.17
N HIS A 30 0.82 12.28 17.93
CA HIS A 30 0.05 11.63 19.00
C HIS A 30 0.95 11.00 20.06
N LEU A 31 1.98 10.27 19.66
CA LEU A 31 2.96 9.69 20.58
C LEU A 31 3.69 10.77 21.40
N GLU A 32 4.19 11.83 20.76
CA GLU A 32 4.87 12.93 21.48
C GLU A 32 3.96 13.57 22.53
N LYS A 33 2.69 13.75 22.22
CA LYS A 33 1.67 14.27 23.14
C LYS A 33 1.41 13.33 24.31
N GLU A 34 1.21 12.05 24.03
CA GLU A 34 0.76 11.07 25.04
C GLU A 34 1.90 10.57 25.92
N VAL A 35 3.07 10.27 25.37
CA VAL A 35 4.17 9.63 26.10
C VAL A 35 5.42 10.53 26.25
N GLY A 36 5.43 11.70 25.64
CA GLY A 36 6.57 12.64 25.62
C GLY A 36 7.62 12.25 24.57
N ARG A 37 8.49 13.21 24.23
CA ARG A 37 9.47 13.07 23.13
C ARG A 37 10.44 11.90 23.28
N GLU A 38 10.97 11.69 24.49
CA GLU A 38 11.93 10.61 24.73
C GLU A 38 11.32 9.23 24.43
N ARG A 39 10.16 8.95 25.00
CA ARG A 39 9.46 7.66 24.80
C ARG A 39 8.90 7.50 23.38
N ALA A 40 8.43 8.58 22.78
CA ALA A 40 8.07 8.59 21.37
C ALA A 40 9.27 8.24 20.48
N GLY A 41 10.44 8.83 20.76
CA GLY A 41 11.70 8.47 20.09
C GLY A 41 12.06 6.99 20.27
N ARG A 42 11.83 6.43 21.48
CA ARG A 42 12.07 4.99 21.72
C ARG A 42 11.12 4.12 20.91
N TYR A 43 9.83 4.47 20.83
CA TYR A 43 8.87 3.75 19.98
C TYR A 43 9.33 3.72 18.51
N TRP A 44 9.75 4.87 17.95
CA TRP A 44 10.23 4.95 16.57
C TRP A 44 11.52 4.15 16.34
N SER A 45 12.43 4.14 17.32
CA SER A 45 13.61 3.29 17.26
C SER A 45 13.26 1.80 17.19
N LEU A 46 12.28 1.35 17.98
CA LEU A 46 11.77 -0.02 17.94
C LEU A 46 11.05 -0.34 16.62
N PHE A 47 10.31 0.63 16.10
CA PHE A 47 9.64 0.50 14.80
C PHE A 47 10.64 0.30 13.65
N GLU A 48 11.70 1.12 13.58
CA GLU A 48 12.72 1.00 12.53
C GLU A 48 13.54 -0.30 12.68
N GLN A 49 13.84 -0.71 13.89
CA GLN A 49 14.49 -2.00 14.14
C GLN A 49 13.61 -3.15 13.64
N LEU A 50 12.32 -3.15 14.00
CA LEU A 50 11.37 -4.17 13.61
C LEU A 50 11.16 -4.19 12.09
N ARG A 51 11.08 -3.01 11.45
CA ARG A 51 11.00 -2.87 10.00
C ARG A 51 12.22 -3.46 9.28
N GLY A 52 13.41 -3.27 9.85
CA GLY A 52 14.64 -3.90 9.33
C GLY A 52 14.64 -5.42 9.44
N GLU A 53 14.08 -5.96 10.53
CA GLU A 53 13.97 -7.42 10.76
C GLU A 53 12.91 -8.08 9.87
N LEU A 54 11.74 -7.46 9.73
CA LEU A 54 10.57 -8.05 9.04
C LEU A 54 10.49 -7.69 7.55
N GLY A 55 11.09 -6.55 7.16
CA GLY A 55 11.01 -6.04 5.80
C GLY A 55 9.74 -5.25 5.47
N TYR A 56 8.83 -5.06 6.44
CA TYR A 56 7.62 -4.24 6.32
C TYR A 56 7.36 -3.41 7.58
N ALA A 57 6.42 -2.45 7.49
CA ALA A 57 6.07 -1.56 8.60
C ALA A 57 5.06 -2.24 9.53
N ASP A 58 5.48 -2.54 10.77
CA ASP A 58 4.63 -3.14 11.81
C ASP A 58 4.48 -2.18 13.00
N TYR A 59 3.46 -1.33 12.94
CA TYR A 59 3.16 -0.34 13.98
C TYR A 59 2.70 -0.98 15.29
N LEU A 60 1.92 -2.06 15.21
CA LEU A 60 1.40 -2.75 16.39
C LEU A 60 2.48 -3.61 17.04
N GLY A 61 3.34 -4.25 16.27
CA GLY A 61 4.51 -4.96 16.79
C GLY A 61 5.48 -4.02 17.50
N ALA A 62 5.70 -2.82 16.95
CA ALA A 62 6.48 -1.78 17.62
C ALA A 62 5.85 -1.36 18.95
N LEU A 63 4.51 -1.21 19.02
CA LEU A 63 3.79 -0.93 20.26
C LEU A 63 3.91 -2.07 21.26
N GLN A 64 3.90 -3.32 20.79
CA GLN A 64 4.09 -4.48 21.66
C GLN A 64 5.52 -4.53 22.24
N ARG A 65 6.56 -4.21 21.47
CA ARG A 65 7.94 -4.08 21.95
C ARG A 65 8.05 -2.93 22.96
N TYR A 66 7.47 -1.77 22.65
CA TYR A 66 7.40 -0.63 23.56
C TYR A 66 6.76 -1.02 24.91
N ARG A 67 5.61 -1.72 24.86
CA ARG A 67 4.94 -2.21 26.08
C ARG A 67 5.82 -3.11 26.91
N SER A 68 6.65 -3.95 26.30
CA SER A 68 7.56 -4.85 27.03
C SER A 68 8.65 -4.08 27.80
N GLU A 69 9.09 -2.93 27.28
CA GLU A 69 10.02 -2.04 27.98
C GLU A 69 9.33 -1.17 29.05
N TYR A 70 8.07 -0.81 28.83
CA TYR A 70 7.27 0.03 29.73
C TYR A 70 5.97 -0.68 30.19
N PRO A 71 6.07 -1.80 30.93
CA PRO A 71 4.93 -2.69 31.17
C PRO A 71 3.81 -2.08 32.02
N ARG A 72 4.09 -0.97 32.71
CA ARG A 72 3.13 -0.25 33.56
C ARG A 72 2.65 1.07 32.96
N ASP A 73 2.96 1.35 31.70
CA ASP A 73 2.51 2.58 31.05
C ASP A 73 1.04 2.45 30.60
N PRO A 74 0.08 3.14 31.23
CA PRO A 74 -1.34 3.04 30.86
C PRO A 74 -1.64 3.66 29.49
N ARG A 75 -0.74 4.49 28.96
CA ARG A 75 -0.92 5.20 27.68
C ARG A 75 -0.80 4.27 26.47
N VAL A 76 -0.28 3.05 26.66
CA VAL A 76 -0.32 2.01 25.62
C VAL A 76 -1.74 1.82 25.07
N LEU A 77 -2.77 1.87 25.93
CA LEU A 77 -4.16 1.78 25.49
C LEU A 77 -4.56 2.95 24.59
N THR A 78 -4.14 4.17 24.90
CA THR A 78 -4.44 5.36 24.10
C THR A 78 -3.77 5.28 22.71
N VAL A 79 -2.50 4.86 22.66
CA VAL A 79 -1.78 4.66 21.40
C VAL A 79 -2.39 3.53 20.57
N SER A 80 -2.76 2.42 21.21
CA SER A 80 -3.46 1.31 20.54
C SER A 80 -4.77 1.76 19.89
N ARG A 81 -5.60 2.52 20.64
CA ARG A 81 -6.84 3.11 20.10
C ARG A 81 -6.59 4.02 18.92
N PHE A 82 -5.59 4.90 19.02
CA PHE A 82 -5.23 5.76 17.89
C PHE A 82 -4.95 4.95 16.63
N LEU A 83 -4.15 3.90 16.71
CA LEU A 83 -3.83 3.05 15.58
C LEU A 83 -5.06 2.35 15.01
N ILE A 84 -5.85 1.69 15.88
CA ILE A 84 -6.97 0.84 15.45
C ILE A 84 -8.18 1.67 14.98
N ASP A 85 -8.43 2.84 15.60
CA ASP A 85 -9.60 3.67 15.34
C ASP A 85 -9.30 4.92 14.50
N TYR A 86 -8.10 4.99 13.90
CA TYR A 86 -7.71 6.12 13.06
C TYR A 86 -8.70 6.33 11.89
N PRO A 87 -9.06 7.57 11.56
CA PRO A 87 -10.02 7.88 10.49
C PRO A 87 -9.38 7.79 9.10
N PHE A 88 -9.05 6.58 8.67
CA PHE A 88 -8.31 6.33 7.42
C PHE A 88 -8.99 6.88 6.17
N ALA A 89 -10.33 6.96 6.13
CA ALA A 89 -11.05 7.55 5.01
C ALA A 89 -10.62 9.00 4.72
N ASN A 90 -10.24 9.77 5.76
CA ASN A 90 -9.75 11.14 5.62
C ASN A 90 -8.31 11.23 5.07
N ARG A 91 -7.69 10.09 4.81
CA ARG A 91 -6.31 9.99 4.28
C ARG A 91 -6.25 9.37 2.89
N LEU A 92 -7.38 9.04 2.28
CA LEU A 92 -7.38 8.70 0.86
C LEU A 92 -6.86 9.90 0.06
N PHE A 93 -6.02 9.62 -0.93
CA PHE A 93 -5.66 10.65 -1.90
C PHE A 93 -6.91 11.05 -2.72
N PRO A 94 -6.97 12.28 -3.21
CA PRO A 94 -8.06 12.71 -4.07
C PRO A 94 -8.29 11.75 -5.25
N ASN A 95 -9.53 11.42 -5.52
CA ASN A 95 -9.98 10.53 -6.59
C ASN A 95 -9.57 9.05 -6.46
N SER A 96 -9.07 8.60 -5.29
CA SER A 96 -8.69 7.18 -5.11
C SER A 96 -9.87 6.24 -5.33
N LEU A 97 -11.04 6.56 -4.79
CA LEU A 97 -12.24 5.72 -4.98
C LEU A 97 -12.76 5.79 -6.41
N ASP A 98 -12.69 6.96 -7.07
CA ASP A 98 -13.07 7.11 -8.49
C ASP A 98 -12.17 6.27 -9.41
N VAL A 99 -10.87 6.17 -9.09
CA VAL A 99 -9.93 5.30 -9.81
C VAL A 99 -10.29 3.83 -9.62
N VAL A 100 -10.61 3.42 -8.40
CA VAL A 100 -11.06 2.03 -8.13
C VAL A 100 -12.34 1.73 -8.91
N GLU A 101 -13.31 2.63 -8.91
CA GLU A 101 -14.55 2.48 -9.67
C GLU A 101 -14.29 2.39 -11.19
N ARG A 102 -13.41 3.23 -11.72
CA ARG A 102 -13.00 3.18 -13.13
C ARG A 102 -12.31 1.86 -13.46
N ALA A 103 -11.43 1.36 -12.61
CA ALA A 103 -10.76 0.08 -12.77
C ALA A 103 -11.78 -1.08 -12.83
N ARG A 104 -12.83 -1.03 -12.00
CA ARG A 104 -13.94 -2.02 -12.02
C ARG A 104 -14.77 -1.99 -13.29
N GLN A 105 -14.93 -0.83 -13.92
CA GLN A 105 -15.59 -0.72 -15.22
C GLN A 105 -14.79 -1.39 -16.36
N TRP A 106 -13.48 -1.47 -16.23
CA TRP A 106 -12.58 -2.05 -17.22
C TRP A 106 -12.24 -3.52 -16.95
N GLY A 107 -12.38 -3.96 -15.72
CA GLY A 107 -12.04 -5.31 -15.32
C GLY A 107 -12.28 -5.54 -13.84
N LYS A 108 -11.49 -6.41 -13.22
CA LYS A 108 -11.56 -6.66 -11.79
C LYS A 108 -10.55 -5.76 -11.06
N ALA A 109 -10.99 -5.08 -10.00
CA ALA A 109 -10.10 -4.33 -9.12
C ALA A 109 -9.82 -5.14 -7.85
N VAL A 110 -8.55 -5.29 -7.49
CA VAL A 110 -8.06 -6.05 -6.34
C VAL A 110 -7.07 -5.18 -5.57
N ILE A 111 -7.23 -5.07 -4.27
CA ILE A 111 -6.17 -4.53 -3.41
C ILE A 111 -5.05 -5.57 -3.29
N LEU A 112 -3.82 -5.16 -3.59
CA LEU A 112 -2.62 -5.96 -3.43
C LEU A 112 -1.59 -5.17 -2.63
N THR A 113 -1.43 -5.51 -1.34
CA THR A 113 -0.61 -4.70 -0.42
C THR A 113 0.26 -5.55 0.49
N ASP A 114 1.35 -4.97 0.98
CA ASP A 114 2.14 -5.54 2.07
C ASP A 114 1.62 -5.01 3.41
N GLY A 115 1.66 -5.84 4.45
CA GLY A 115 1.27 -5.40 5.78
C GLY A 115 1.10 -6.54 6.79
N ASP A 116 0.81 -6.13 8.03
CA ASP A 116 0.49 -7.06 9.11
C ASP A 116 -0.97 -7.54 9.07
N ALA A 117 -1.26 -8.56 9.89
CA ALA A 117 -2.56 -9.23 9.91
C ALA A 117 -3.68 -8.45 10.62
N VAL A 118 -3.40 -7.29 11.22
CA VAL A 118 -4.38 -6.53 12.01
C VAL A 118 -4.53 -5.10 11.52
N PHE A 119 -3.42 -4.37 11.41
CA PHE A 119 -3.44 -2.94 11.08
C PHE A 119 -3.79 -2.71 9.61
N GLN A 120 -3.21 -3.51 8.70
CA GLN A 120 -3.47 -3.35 7.27
C GLN A 120 -4.92 -3.69 6.88
N PRO A 121 -5.52 -4.82 7.32
CA PRO A 121 -6.95 -5.07 7.10
C PRO A 121 -7.83 -3.97 7.68
N ARG A 122 -7.50 -3.48 8.88
CA ARG A 122 -8.26 -2.42 9.54
C ARG A 122 -8.20 -1.09 8.78
N LYS A 123 -7.04 -0.76 8.22
CA LYS A 123 -6.85 0.41 7.36
C LYS A 123 -7.72 0.32 6.11
N ILE A 124 -7.70 -0.82 5.42
CA ILE A 124 -8.47 -1.06 4.20
C ILE A 124 -9.98 -0.97 4.49
N ASP A 125 -10.44 -1.63 5.55
CA ASP A 125 -11.84 -1.60 5.98
C ASP A 125 -12.29 -0.15 6.30
N ARG A 126 -11.59 0.53 7.20
CA ARG A 126 -11.98 1.88 7.64
C ARG A 126 -11.73 3.01 6.64
N SER A 127 -11.03 2.75 5.57
CA SER A 127 -10.88 3.70 4.47
C SER A 127 -12.00 3.62 3.43
N GLY A 128 -12.84 2.57 3.46
CA GLY A 128 -13.85 2.28 2.45
C GLY A 128 -13.31 1.54 1.24
N LEU A 129 -12.01 1.21 1.23
CA LEU A 129 -11.39 0.49 0.12
C LEU A 129 -11.89 -0.96 0.02
N PHE A 130 -12.23 -1.59 1.17
CA PHE A 130 -12.77 -2.95 1.18
C PHE A 130 -14.05 -3.06 0.37
N GLU A 131 -15.01 -2.16 0.63
CA GLU A 131 -16.28 -2.09 -0.11
C GLU A 131 -16.06 -1.68 -1.56
N ALA A 132 -15.14 -0.74 -1.81
CA ALA A 132 -14.86 -0.26 -3.17
C ALA A 132 -14.37 -1.37 -4.11
N VAL A 133 -13.69 -2.40 -3.59
CA VAL A 133 -13.21 -3.56 -4.36
C VAL A 133 -14.05 -4.82 -4.16
N ASP A 134 -15.26 -4.73 -3.59
CA ASP A 134 -16.14 -5.88 -3.27
C ASP A 134 -15.44 -6.96 -2.44
N GLY A 135 -14.58 -6.56 -1.49
CA GLY A 135 -13.82 -7.47 -0.63
C GLY A 135 -12.64 -8.18 -1.31
N GLU A 136 -12.30 -7.84 -2.55
CA GLU A 136 -11.17 -8.42 -3.27
C GLU A 136 -9.84 -7.84 -2.76
N VAL A 137 -9.31 -8.45 -1.69
CA VAL A 137 -8.14 -7.95 -0.97
C VAL A 137 -7.13 -9.07 -0.77
N LEU A 138 -5.87 -8.80 -1.15
CA LEU A 138 -4.71 -9.63 -0.90
C LEU A 138 -3.69 -8.86 -0.07
N ILE A 139 -3.34 -9.40 1.10
CA ILE A 139 -2.35 -8.82 2.02
C ILE A 139 -1.24 -9.85 2.21
N TYR A 140 -0.01 -9.47 1.89
CA TYR A 140 1.17 -10.32 2.01
C TYR A 140 2.24 -9.64 2.87
N VAL A 141 3.29 -10.36 3.18
CA VAL A 141 4.53 -9.81 3.78
C VAL A 141 5.41 -9.20 2.68
N HIS A 142 5.49 -9.89 1.53
CA HIS A 142 6.24 -9.46 0.34
C HIS A 142 5.45 -9.84 -0.91
N LYS A 143 4.51 -8.99 -1.31
CA LYS A 143 3.56 -9.24 -2.42
C LYS A 143 4.22 -9.58 -3.74
N GLU A 144 5.43 -9.05 -4.00
CA GLU A 144 6.18 -9.36 -5.22
C GLU A 144 6.70 -10.80 -5.28
N ARG A 145 6.60 -11.57 -4.19
CA ARG A 145 7.00 -12.99 -4.11
C ARG A 145 5.81 -13.94 -4.21
N GLU A 146 4.59 -13.42 -4.14
CA GLU A 146 3.35 -14.20 -4.05
C GLU A 146 2.54 -14.17 -5.38
N LEU A 147 3.23 -13.94 -6.49
CA LEU A 147 2.58 -13.75 -7.79
C LEU A 147 1.83 -15.00 -8.30
N GLU A 148 2.28 -16.20 -7.92
CA GLU A 148 1.58 -17.45 -8.24
C GLU A 148 0.23 -17.54 -7.51
N ASP A 149 0.16 -17.12 -6.24
CA ASP A 149 -1.10 -17.07 -5.49
C ASP A 149 -2.02 -15.98 -6.06
N VAL A 150 -1.47 -14.82 -6.46
CA VAL A 150 -2.23 -13.77 -7.15
C VAL A 150 -2.85 -14.31 -8.45
N GLU A 151 -2.09 -15.01 -9.30
CA GLU A 151 -2.59 -15.61 -10.55
C GLU A 151 -3.63 -16.70 -10.29
N THR A 152 -3.47 -17.47 -9.23
CA THR A 152 -4.41 -18.53 -8.85
C THR A 152 -5.75 -17.97 -8.40
N ARG A 153 -5.73 -16.91 -7.60
CA ARG A 153 -6.94 -16.26 -7.07
C ARG A 153 -7.63 -15.36 -8.09
N HIS A 154 -6.83 -14.67 -8.89
CA HIS A 154 -7.28 -13.68 -9.86
C HIS A 154 -6.64 -13.92 -11.24
N PRO A 155 -6.95 -15.04 -11.90
CA PRO A 155 -6.40 -15.34 -13.23
C PRO A 155 -6.83 -14.30 -14.26
N ALA A 156 -5.85 -13.74 -15.01
CA ALA A 156 -6.10 -12.72 -16.01
C ALA A 156 -5.23 -12.92 -17.26
N ASP A 157 -5.69 -12.34 -18.38
CA ASP A 157 -4.88 -12.24 -19.59
C ASP A 157 -3.85 -11.11 -19.43
N HIS A 158 -4.23 -10.03 -18.75
CA HIS A 158 -3.38 -8.89 -18.50
C HIS A 158 -3.60 -8.31 -17.09
N TYR A 159 -2.53 -7.84 -16.46
CA TYR A 159 -2.58 -7.14 -15.17
C TYR A 159 -2.21 -5.66 -15.34
N VAL A 160 -2.81 -4.78 -14.54
CA VAL A 160 -2.36 -3.39 -14.37
C VAL A 160 -1.98 -3.24 -12.91
N LEU A 161 -0.69 -3.09 -12.62
CA LEU A 161 -0.19 -2.92 -11.25
C LEU A 161 0.10 -1.45 -10.98
N VAL A 162 -0.54 -0.89 -9.97
CA VAL A 162 -0.35 0.49 -9.50
C VAL A 162 0.32 0.47 -8.12
N ASP A 163 1.53 1.02 -8.00
CA ASP A 163 2.33 0.97 -6.77
C ASP A 163 3.30 2.16 -6.71
N ASP A 164 3.51 2.76 -5.53
CA ASP A 164 4.44 3.87 -5.31
C ASP A 164 5.91 3.43 -5.20
N LYS A 165 6.19 2.11 -5.19
CA LYS A 165 7.53 1.54 -5.07
C LYS A 165 8.02 0.97 -6.38
N VAL A 166 8.89 1.72 -7.09
CA VAL A 166 9.51 1.26 -8.35
C VAL A 166 10.21 -0.10 -8.23
N ARG A 167 10.70 -0.45 -7.03
CA ARG A 167 11.29 -1.77 -6.74
C ARG A 167 10.27 -2.90 -6.97
N ILE A 168 9.06 -2.74 -6.46
CA ILE A 168 7.97 -3.71 -6.59
C ILE A 168 7.51 -3.80 -8.03
N LEU A 169 7.25 -2.66 -8.68
CA LEU A 169 6.89 -2.60 -10.11
C LEU A 169 7.91 -3.33 -10.98
N THR A 170 9.21 -3.10 -10.72
CA THR A 170 10.30 -3.77 -11.44
C THR A 170 10.31 -5.28 -11.18
N ALA A 171 10.12 -5.72 -9.93
CA ALA A 171 10.11 -7.13 -9.59
C ALA A 171 8.97 -7.88 -10.29
N VAL A 172 7.77 -7.32 -10.27
CA VAL A 172 6.60 -7.90 -10.93
C VAL A 172 6.75 -7.88 -12.45
N LYS A 173 7.25 -6.79 -13.02
CA LYS A 173 7.51 -6.70 -14.48
C LYS A 173 8.49 -7.75 -14.97
N ARG A 174 9.50 -8.12 -14.18
CA ARG A 174 10.45 -9.20 -14.51
C ARG A 174 9.79 -10.57 -14.61
N VAL A 175 8.76 -10.83 -13.81
CA VAL A 175 8.04 -12.11 -13.80
C VAL A 175 6.99 -12.16 -14.90
N TRP A 176 6.17 -11.13 -15.01
CA TRP A 176 5.00 -11.14 -15.91
C TRP A 176 5.27 -10.54 -17.30
N GLY A 177 6.38 -9.81 -17.48
CA GLY A 177 6.78 -9.26 -18.79
C GLY A 177 5.70 -8.35 -19.38
N SER A 178 5.31 -8.65 -20.63
CA SER A 178 4.26 -7.91 -21.34
C SER A 178 2.84 -8.18 -20.82
N ARG A 179 2.66 -9.16 -19.92
CA ARG A 179 1.36 -9.43 -19.27
C ARG A 179 1.02 -8.45 -18.15
N VAL A 180 1.91 -7.50 -17.82
CA VAL A 180 1.63 -6.47 -16.83
C VAL A 180 1.98 -5.09 -17.37
N THR A 181 1.07 -4.13 -17.17
CA THR A 181 1.35 -2.70 -17.24
C THR A 181 1.65 -2.20 -15.84
N THR A 182 2.82 -1.62 -15.64
CA THR A 182 3.22 -1.01 -14.37
C THR A 182 2.90 0.47 -14.38
N VAL A 183 2.19 0.94 -13.35
CA VAL A 183 1.81 2.34 -13.17
C VAL A 183 2.41 2.86 -11.87
N PHE A 184 3.18 3.93 -11.97
CA PHE A 184 3.90 4.54 -10.87
C PHE A 184 3.32 5.92 -10.54
N PRO A 185 2.50 6.05 -9.48
CA PRO A 185 2.10 7.34 -8.94
C PRO A 185 3.26 7.96 -8.15
N ARG A 186 3.65 9.19 -8.49
CA ARG A 186 4.77 9.92 -7.86
C ARG A 186 4.33 10.56 -6.54
N GLN A 187 3.73 9.77 -5.67
CA GLN A 187 3.19 10.15 -4.37
C GLN A 187 3.99 9.51 -3.24
N GLY A 188 3.91 10.11 -2.04
CA GLY A 188 4.62 9.58 -0.87
C GLY A 188 6.14 9.69 -0.92
N HIS A 189 6.79 9.26 0.14
CA HIS A 189 8.24 9.41 0.28
C HIS A 189 9.04 8.44 -0.60
N TYR A 190 8.56 7.21 -0.84
CA TYR A 190 9.27 6.24 -1.69
C TYR A 190 9.34 6.70 -3.16
N ALA A 191 8.28 7.34 -3.65
CA ALA A 191 8.23 7.87 -5.01
C ALA A 191 9.15 9.09 -5.23
N ARG A 192 9.68 9.66 -4.15
CA ARG A 192 10.60 10.82 -4.16
C ARG A 192 12.02 10.45 -3.79
N ASP A 193 12.31 9.17 -3.53
CA ASP A 193 13.64 8.68 -3.19
C ASP A 193 14.53 8.63 -4.43
N PRO A 194 15.56 9.54 -4.56
CA PRO A 194 16.42 9.60 -5.74
C PRO A 194 17.24 8.33 -5.94
N GLU A 195 17.63 7.66 -4.86
CA GLU A 195 18.44 6.44 -4.93
C GLU A 195 17.63 5.29 -5.51
N ALA A 196 16.37 5.12 -5.03
CA ALA A 196 15.47 4.13 -5.59
C ALA A 196 15.15 4.41 -7.06
N LEU A 197 14.88 5.68 -7.41
CA LEU A 197 14.57 6.08 -8.78
C LEU A 197 15.76 5.90 -9.75
N ALA A 198 17.00 6.05 -9.26
CA ALA A 198 18.20 5.81 -10.05
C ALA A 198 18.53 4.32 -10.22
N LYS A 199 18.15 3.49 -9.23
CA LYS A 199 18.50 2.06 -9.18
C LYS A 199 17.59 1.17 -10.03
N TYR A 200 16.34 1.55 -10.21
CA TYR A 200 15.34 0.73 -10.88
C TYR A 200 14.87 1.34 -12.21
N PRO A 201 14.51 0.52 -13.21
CA PRO A 201 13.96 1.03 -14.46
C PRO A 201 12.65 1.78 -14.24
N ARG A 202 12.31 2.66 -15.19
CA ARG A 202 11.04 3.38 -15.16
C ARG A 202 9.88 2.40 -15.33
N ALA A 203 8.75 2.70 -14.68
CA ALA A 203 7.49 2.03 -14.95
C ALA A 203 6.98 2.33 -16.38
N ASP A 204 6.09 1.48 -16.89
CA ASP A 204 5.49 1.66 -18.21
C ASP A 204 4.71 2.99 -18.29
N VAL A 205 4.03 3.35 -17.19
CA VAL A 205 3.30 4.61 -17.03
C VAL A 205 3.73 5.28 -15.74
N SER A 206 3.99 6.58 -15.78
CA SER A 206 4.23 7.41 -14.58
C SER A 206 3.23 8.54 -14.55
N ILE A 207 2.61 8.74 -13.39
CA ILE A 207 1.60 9.77 -13.12
C ILE A 207 2.01 10.57 -11.89
N GLU A 208 1.61 11.83 -11.78
CA GLU A 208 1.95 12.66 -10.62
C GLU A 208 1.05 12.34 -9.42
N ARG A 209 -0.22 12.03 -9.67
CA ARG A 209 -1.22 11.68 -8.65
C ARG A 209 -2.06 10.52 -9.11
N ILE A 210 -2.55 9.72 -8.19
CA ILE A 210 -3.41 8.56 -8.51
C ILE A 210 -4.62 8.96 -9.38
N GLY A 211 -5.23 10.13 -9.11
CA GLY A 211 -6.36 10.65 -9.88
C GLY A 211 -6.05 10.90 -11.36
N ASP A 212 -4.80 11.09 -11.75
CA ASP A 212 -4.41 11.30 -13.14
C ASP A 212 -4.72 10.05 -14.00
N LEU A 213 -4.84 8.88 -13.35
CA LEU A 213 -5.21 7.64 -14.05
C LEU A 213 -6.60 7.72 -14.69
N LEU A 214 -7.48 8.57 -14.19
CA LEU A 214 -8.82 8.81 -14.78
C LEU A 214 -8.76 9.44 -16.18
N GLY A 215 -7.63 10.08 -16.52
CA GLY A 215 -7.40 10.64 -17.86
C GLY A 215 -6.90 9.62 -18.89
N TYR A 216 -6.68 8.37 -18.51
CA TYR A 216 -6.27 7.30 -19.41
C TYR A 216 -7.47 6.51 -19.92
N GLU A 217 -7.30 5.94 -21.11
CA GLU A 217 -8.20 4.91 -21.66
C GLU A 217 -7.54 3.54 -21.57
N LEU A 218 -8.32 2.49 -21.36
CA LEU A 218 -7.81 1.13 -21.19
C LEU A 218 -6.87 0.68 -22.33
N PRO A 219 -7.16 0.90 -23.62
CA PRO A 219 -6.25 0.50 -24.69
C PRO A 219 -4.87 1.17 -24.60
N ALA A 220 -4.81 2.43 -24.15
CA ALA A 220 -3.55 3.15 -23.98
C ALA A 220 -2.72 2.58 -22.83
N LEU A 221 -3.35 2.17 -21.72
CA LEU A 221 -2.68 1.50 -20.59
C LEU A 221 -2.12 0.14 -21.04
N LEU A 222 -2.90 -0.67 -21.73
CA LEU A 222 -2.45 -2.00 -22.18
C LEU A 222 -1.30 -1.90 -23.20
N ALA A 223 -1.35 -0.93 -24.11
CA ALA A 223 -0.31 -0.69 -25.11
C ALA A 223 1.02 -0.22 -24.49
N ALA A 224 1.01 0.36 -23.28
CA ALA A 224 2.22 0.82 -22.60
C ALA A 224 3.11 -0.36 -22.14
N ALA A 225 2.53 -1.52 -21.85
CA ALA A 225 3.26 -2.71 -21.40
C ALA A 225 4.25 -3.28 -22.43
N SER A 226 4.09 -2.94 -23.69
CA SER A 226 4.87 -3.47 -24.83
C SER A 226 6.05 -2.60 -25.21
N ARG A 227 6.31 -1.49 -24.50
CA ARG A 227 7.40 -0.55 -24.72
C ARG A 227 8.56 -0.83 -23.77
#